data_24e2e26a3e1d33083c1cca853cfe1332
#
_entry.id   24e2e26a3e1d33083c1cca853cfe1332
#
_cell.length_a   1.000
_cell.length_b   1.000
_cell.length_c   1.000
_cell.angle_alpha   90.00
_cell.angle_beta   90.00
_cell.angle_gamma   90.00
#
_symmetry.space_group_name_H-M   'P 1'
#
loop_
_entity.id
_entity.type
_entity.pdbx_description
1 polymer ?
#
loop_
_entity_poly.entity_id
_entity_poly.type
_entity_poly.pdbx_seq_one_letter_code
_entity_poly.pdbx_strand_id
1 'polypeptide(L)'
;VVIRRASHEIDAQIQRSLKGARGDVFELSIYFGKNVARCYNTLAQMLYNLFPLPFFRAYFVRKDNAWRLDDVRVIAARDIPEHHHPFVMEQIVRFMGKTIRTSKGGIQPYRYEMAILRSKDDPTPPSNPEAIRKFCRAAEKNGVGVELITRNDFAQLDRYDALFIRDTTGIDHYTYRFARRAESVGLAVIDDPL
;
A
#
# COMPACT_ATOMS: atom_id res chain seq x y z
N VAL A 1 14.13 -15.18 6.54
CA VAL A 1 12.93 -15.47 7.38
C VAL A 1 11.76 -14.58 6.98
N VAL A 2 11.97 -13.27 6.84
CA VAL A 2 10.91 -12.29 6.47
C VAL A 2 10.32 -12.55 5.08
N ILE A 3 11.15 -12.86 4.08
CA ILE A 3 10.70 -13.18 2.72
C ILE A 3 9.82 -14.44 2.71
N ARG A 4 10.16 -15.46 3.50
CA ARG A 4 9.34 -16.70 3.60
C ARG A 4 7.98 -16.46 4.26
N ARG A 5 7.89 -15.60 5.28
CA ARG A 5 6.60 -15.24 5.91
C ARG A 5 5.72 -14.43 4.97
N ALA A 6 6.28 -13.44 4.26
CA ALA A 6 5.53 -12.67 3.27
C ALA A 6 5.00 -13.57 2.13
N SER A 7 5.80 -14.53 1.64
CA SER A 7 5.34 -15.55 0.69
C SER A 7 4.17 -16.37 1.24
N HIS A 8 4.25 -16.85 2.46
CA HIS A 8 3.21 -17.67 3.06
C HIS A 8 1.89 -16.91 3.26
N GLU A 9 1.98 -15.63 3.64
CA GLU A 9 0.79 -14.78 3.82
C GLU A 9 0.08 -14.51 2.49
N ILE A 10 0.86 -14.30 1.42
CA ILE A 10 0.34 -14.10 0.06
C ILE A 10 -0.26 -15.39 -0.47
N ASP A 11 0.41 -16.52 -0.32
CA ASP A 11 -0.12 -17.82 -0.75
C ASP A 11 -1.45 -18.12 -0.05
N ALA A 12 -1.53 -17.91 1.27
CA ALA A 12 -2.77 -18.07 2.01
C ALA A 12 -3.88 -17.13 1.53
N GLN A 13 -3.55 -15.88 1.15
CA GLN A 13 -4.53 -14.94 0.61
C GLN A 13 -4.97 -15.31 -0.80
N ILE A 14 -4.07 -15.82 -1.64
CA ILE A 14 -4.41 -16.35 -2.97
C ILE A 14 -5.45 -17.47 -2.82
N GLN A 15 -5.19 -18.46 -1.95
CA GLN A 15 -6.13 -19.56 -1.72
C GLN A 15 -7.49 -19.05 -1.24
N ARG A 16 -7.53 -18.11 -0.30
CA ARG A 16 -8.78 -17.53 0.20
C ARG A 16 -9.56 -16.79 -0.87
N SER A 17 -8.87 -15.95 -1.64
CA SER A 17 -9.50 -15.11 -2.66
C SER A 17 -9.99 -15.92 -3.86
N LEU A 18 -9.29 -16.97 -4.24
CA LEU A 18 -9.58 -17.77 -5.42
C LEU A 18 -10.31 -19.10 -5.12
N LYS A 19 -10.75 -19.32 -3.86
CA LYS A 19 -11.45 -20.55 -3.45
C LYS A 19 -12.66 -20.89 -4.32
N GLY A 20 -13.39 -19.88 -4.81
CA GLY A 20 -14.57 -20.02 -5.65
C GLY A 20 -14.31 -19.90 -7.15
N ALA A 21 -13.06 -19.67 -7.57
CA ALA A 21 -12.73 -19.50 -8.98
C ALA A 21 -12.83 -20.85 -9.72
N ARG A 22 -13.41 -20.82 -10.93
CA ARG A 22 -13.59 -21.99 -11.79
C ARG A 22 -12.43 -22.12 -12.78
N GLY A 23 -12.12 -23.36 -13.18
CA GLY A 23 -11.02 -23.65 -14.10
C GLY A 23 -9.65 -23.70 -13.42
N ASP A 24 -8.59 -23.81 -14.24
CA ASP A 24 -7.21 -23.98 -13.78
C ASP A 24 -6.33 -22.75 -14.00
N VAL A 25 -6.90 -21.70 -14.62
CA VAL A 25 -6.25 -20.40 -14.86
C VAL A 25 -7.19 -19.29 -14.40
N PHE A 26 -6.63 -18.28 -13.76
CA PHE A 26 -7.37 -17.09 -13.32
C PHE A 26 -6.53 -15.83 -13.58
N GLU A 27 -7.16 -14.79 -14.10
CA GLU A 27 -6.51 -13.49 -14.35
C GLU A 27 -7.13 -12.40 -13.45
N LEU A 28 -6.28 -11.61 -12.83
CA LEU A 28 -6.70 -10.48 -11.99
C LEU A 28 -6.06 -9.18 -12.48
N SER A 29 -6.86 -8.30 -13.07
CA SER A 29 -6.41 -6.95 -13.41
C SER A 29 -6.41 -6.06 -12.18
N ILE A 30 -5.32 -5.35 -11.95
CA ILE A 30 -5.09 -4.53 -10.76
C ILE A 30 -4.79 -3.10 -11.20
N TYR A 31 -5.52 -2.14 -10.60
CA TYR A 31 -5.46 -0.71 -10.90
C TYR A 31 -5.22 0.04 -9.58
N PHE A 32 -3.99 0.52 -9.35
CA PHE A 32 -3.57 1.15 -8.08
C PHE A 32 -3.96 0.34 -6.83
N GLY A 33 -3.71 -0.97 -6.87
CA GLY A 33 -4.01 -1.88 -5.76
C GLY A 33 -5.49 -2.24 -5.59
N LYS A 34 -6.33 -1.95 -6.59
CA LYS A 34 -7.76 -2.26 -6.59
C LYS A 34 -8.15 -3.10 -7.81
N ASN A 35 -9.22 -3.86 -7.65
CA ASN A 35 -9.87 -4.58 -8.74
C ASN A 35 -11.33 -4.12 -8.86
N VAL A 36 -11.91 -4.24 -10.05
CA VAL A 36 -13.32 -3.90 -10.32
C VAL A 36 -14.25 -4.70 -9.39
N ALA A 37 -13.98 -5.99 -9.20
CA ALA A 37 -14.70 -6.81 -8.24
C ALA A 37 -14.09 -6.65 -6.82
N ARG A 38 -14.83 -6.03 -5.92
CA ARG A 38 -14.38 -5.66 -4.56
C ARG A 38 -13.89 -6.85 -3.72
N CYS A 39 -14.40 -8.06 -3.99
CA CYS A 39 -13.98 -9.28 -3.29
C CYS A 39 -12.48 -9.60 -3.45
N TYR A 40 -11.85 -9.13 -4.52
CA TYR A 40 -10.41 -9.31 -4.77
C TYR A 40 -9.53 -8.16 -4.24
N ASN A 41 -10.08 -7.12 -3.65
CA ASN A 41 -9.31 -5.93 -3.26
C ASN A 41 -8.20 -6.23 -2.25
N THR A 42 -8.39 -7.18 -1.34
CA THR A 42 -7.34 -7.58 -0.39
C THR A 42 -6.15 -8.19 -1.11
N LEU A 43 -6.41 -9.12 -2.03
CA LEU A 43 -5.36 -9.74 -2.85
C LEU A 43 -4.70 -8.71 -3.77
N ALA A 44 -5.50 -7.86 -4.43
CA ALA A 44 -5.01 -6.79 -5.31
C ALA A 44 -4.07 -5.83 -4.56
N GLN A 45 -4.42 -5.43 -3.33
CA GLN A 45 -3.58 -4.56 -2.51
C GLN A 45 -2.28 -5.25 -2.08
N MET A 46 -2.33 -6.53 -1.69
CA MET A 46 -1.12 -7.29 -1.33
C MET A 46 -0.17 -7.42 -2.52
N LEU A 47 -0.70 -7.70 -3.70
CA LEU A 47 0.11 -7.76 -4.93
C LEU A 47 0.66 -6.41 -5.34
N TYR A 48 -0.11 -5.33 -5.18
CA TYR A 48 0.35 -3.96 -5.44
C TYR A 48 1.50 -3.55 -4.49
N ASN A 49 1.48 -4.01 -3.25
CA ASN A 49 2.58 -3.78 -2.30
C ASN A 49 3.87 -4.54 -2.66
N LEU A 50 3.76 -5.63 -3.44
CA LEU A 50 4.92 -6.35 -3.98
C LEU A 50 5.39 -5.78 -5.31
N PHE A 51 4.44 -5.44 -6.17
CA PHE A 51 4.65 -4.92 -7.51
C PHE A 51 3.97 -3.55 -7.60
N PRO A 52 4.64 -2.46 -7.23
CA PRO A 52 4.07 -1.11 -7.18
C PRO A 52 3.90 -0.52 -8.60
N LEU A 53 3.14 -1.22 -9.44
CA LEU A 53 2.83 -0.85 -10.81
C LEU A 53 1.41 -0.28 -10.87
N PRO A 54 1.17 0.85 -11.54
CA PRO A 54 -0.15 1.49 -11.56
C PRO A 54 -1.23 0.58 -12.18
N PHE A 55 -0.89 -0.11 -13.26
CA PHE A 55 -1.77 -1.04 -13.96
C PHE A 55 -1.03 -2.33 -14.28
N PHE A 56 -1.51 -3.44 -13.76
CA PHE A 56 -0.93 -4.74 -14.07
C PHE A 56 -1.96 -5.86 -13.96
N ARG A 57 -1.63 -6.99 -14.55
CA ARG A 57 -2.42 -8.22 -14.53
C ARG A 57 -1.60 -9.32 -13.88
N ALA A 58 -2.17 -9.95 -12.88
CA ALA A 58 -1.62 -11.13 -12.23
C ALA A 58 -2.30 -12.38 -12.80
N TYR A 59 -1.49 -13.34 -13.17
CA TYR A 59 -1.92 -14.63 -13.71
C TYR A 59 -1.72 -15.70 -12.64
N PHE A 60 -2.74 -16.51 -12.43
CA PHE A 60 -2.72 -17.59 -11.46
C PHE A 60 -3.03 -18.90 -12.17
N VAL A 61 -2.34 -19.96 -11.75
CA VAL A 61 -2.56 -21.32 -12.22
C VAL A 61 -2.88 -22.21 -11.03
N ARG A 62 -3.75 -23.19 -11.25
CA ARG A 62 -4.05 -24.21 -10.25
C ARG A 62 -3.12 -25.41 -10.49
N LYS A 63 -2.26 -25.70 -9.50
CA LYS A 63 -1.37 -26.87 -9.49
C LYS A 63 -1.57 -27.62 -8.17
N ASP A 64 -1.69 -28.93 -8.23
CA ASP A 64 -1.88 -29.78 -7.04
C ASP A 64 -3.05 -29.31 -6.15
N ASN A 65 -4.15 -28.93 -6.76
CA ASN A 65 -5.35 -28.39 -6.12
C ASN A 65 -5.14 -27.07 -5.34
N ALA A 66 -4.03 -26.38 -5.59
CA ALA A 66 -3.69 -25.08 -4.98
C ALA A 66 -3.45 -24.02 -6.06
N TRP A 67 -3.93 -22.79 -5.81
CA TRP A 67 -3.67 -21.65 -6.69
C TRP A 67 -2.27 -21.08 -6.42
N ARG A 68 -1.53 -20.79 -7.48
CA ARG A 68 -0.21 -20.16 -7.41
C ARG A 68 -0.14 -18.97 -8.35
N LEU A 69 0.54 -17.91 -7.93
CA LEU A 69 0.89 -16.82 -8.83
C LEU A 69 1.92 -17.33 -9.83
N ASP A 70 1.59 -17.21 -11.12
CA ASP A 70 2.42 -17.70 -12.23
C ASP A 70 3.20 -16.55 -12.87
N ASP A 71 2.50 -15.43 -13.19
CA ASP A 71 3.11 -14.31 -13.89
C ASP A 71 2.45 -12.97 -13.47
N VAL A 72 3.18 -11.87 -13.68
CA VAL A 72 2.70 -10.49 -13.48
C VAL A 72 3.13 -9.64 -14.68
N ARG A 73 2.15 -9.07 -15.40
CA ARG A 73 2.41 -8.25 -16.59
C ARG A 73 1.83 -6.86 -16.44
N VAL A 74 2.59 -5.85 -16.86
CA VAL A 74 2.09 -4.48 -16.98
C VAL A 74 0.98 -4.42 -18.04
N ILE A 75 -0.08 -3.69 -17.75
CA ILE A 75 -1.15 -3.39 -18.71
C ILE A 75 -0.88 -1.98 -19.26
N ALA A 76 -0.75 -1.86 -20.59
CA ALA A 76 -0.74 -0.55 -21.22
C ALA A 76 -2.15 0.08 -21.16
N ALA A 77 -2.22 1.41 -21.06
CA ALA A 77 -3.51 2.09 -20.94
C ALA A 77 -4.50 1.74 -22.07
N ARG A 78 -3.99 1.53 -23.28
CA ARG A 78 -4.78 1.12 -24.46
C ARG A 78 -5.35 -0.31 -24.36
N ASP A 79 -4.77 -1.15 -23.50
CA ASP A 79 -5.14 -2.55 -23.34
C ASP A 79 -6.10 -2.76 -22.15
N ILE A 80 -6.53 -1.66 -21.51
CA ILE A 80 -7.54 -1.67 -20.47
C ILE A 80 -8.91 -1.86 -21.14
N PRO A 81 -9.70 -2.89 -20.74
CA PRO A 81 -11.03 -3.11 -21.28
C PRO A 81 -11.94 -1.88 -21.11
N GLU A 82 -12.71 -1.51 -22.11
CA GLU A 82 -13.57 -0.32 -22.10
C GLU A 82 -14.51 -0.27 -20.88
N HIS A 83 -15.09 -1.41 -20.52
CA HIS A 83 -15.98 -1.51 -19.37
C HIS A 83 -15.27 -1.31 -18.00
N HIS A 84 -13.94 -1.33 -17.96
CA HIS A 84 -13.14 -0.96 -16.77
C HIS A 84 -12.80 0.54 -16.73
N HIS A 85 -12.91 1.28 -17.84
CA HIS A 85 -12.47 2.67 -17.90
C HIS A 85 -13.07 3.57 -16.80
N PRO A 86 -14.39 3.52 -16.50
CA PRO A 86 -14.95 4.35 -15.44
C PRO A 86 -14.33 4.08 -14.07
N PHE A 87 -14.09 2.80 -13.76
CA PHE A 87 -13.45 2.40 -12.53
C PHE A 87 -11.99 2.86 -12.47
N VAL A 88 -11.24 2.67 -13.55
CA VAL A 88 -9.82 3.06 -13.63
C VAL A 88 -9.68 4.57 -13.47
N MET A 89 -10.52 5.37 -14.13
CA MET A 89 -10.54 6.83 -13.98
C MET A 89 -10.81 7.25 -12.53
N GLU A 90 -11.74 6.59 -11.86
CA GLU A 90 -11.98 6.84 -10.43
C GLU A 90 -10.73 6.56 -9.59
N GLN A 91 -10.00 5.45 -9.86
CA GLN A 91 -8.77 5.14 -9.12
C GLN A 91 -7.64 6.12 -9.43
N ILE A 92 -7.50 6.59 -10.68
CA ILE A 92 -6.54 7.63 -11.06
C ILE A 92 -6.83 8.93 -10.27
N VAL A 93 -8.08 9.40 -10.30
CA VAL A 93 -8.48 10.61 -9.57
C VAL A 93 -8.23 10.46 -8.07
N ARG A 94 -8.54 9.32 -7.50
CA ARG A 94 -8.26 9.03 -6.08
C ARG A 94 -6.77 9.03 -5.77
N PHE A 95 -5.95 8.45 -6.64
CA PHE A 95 -4.50 8.41 -6.49
C PHE A 95 -3.92 9.82 -6.59
N MET A 96 -4.29 10.57 -7.63
CA MET A 96 -3.85 11.95 -7.82
C MET A 96 -4.39 12.88 -6.71
N GLY A 97 -5.64 12.72 -6.31
CA GLY A 97 -6.25 13.50 -5.23
C GLY A 97 -5.61 13.26 -3.85
N LYS A 98 -5.01 12.09 -3.63
CA LYS A 98 -4.15 11.84 -2.46
C LYS A 98 -2.79 12.54 -2.58
N THR A 99 -2.32 12.77 -3.80
CA THR A 99 -1.03 13.43 -4.08
C THR A 99 -1.13 14.96 -3.96
N ILE A 100 -2.33 15.53 -4.18
CA ILE A 100 -2.58 16.97 -4.10
C ILE A 100 -3.41 17.23 -2.83
N ARG A 101 -2.79 17.15 -1.66
CA ARG A 101 -3.42 17.65 -0.42
C ARG A 101 -3.15 19.14 -0.30
N THR A 102 -4.18 19.92 -0.55
CA THR A 102 -4.24 21.30 -0.06
C THR A 102 -4.57 21.29 1.42
N SER A 103 -3.82 22.02 2.23
CA SER A 103 -4.17 22.26 3.63
C SER A 103 -5.60 22.80 3.74
N LYS A 104 -6.35 22.38 4.76
CA LYS A 104 -7.65 22.98 5.10
C LYS A 104 -7.43 24.46 5.43
N GLY A 105 -7.55 25.35 4.45
CA GLY A 105 -7.46 26.78 4.71
C GLY A 105 -6.71 27.64 3.69
N GLY A 106 -6.34 27.13 2.53
CA GLY A 106 -5.71 27.93 1.47
C GLY A 106 -4.54 27.25 0.79
N ILE A 107 -4.35 27.56 -0.45
CA ILE A 107 -3.39 27.02 -1.41
C ILE A 107 -1.95 27.40 -1.00
N GLN A 108 -1.40 26.71 0.00
CA GLN A 108 0.05 26.64 0.20
C GLN A 108 0.40 25.15 0.25
N PRO A 109 1.03 24.59 -0.78
CA PRO A 109 1.58 23.23 -0.67
C PRO A 109 2.63 23.22 0.42
N TYR A 110 2.60 22.23 1.30
CA TYR A 110 3.68 22.01 2.25
C TYR A 110 4.97 21.78 1.49
N ARG A 111 6.08 22.27 2.03
CA ARG A 111 7.41 22.09 1.43
C ARG A 111 7.85 20.63 1.48
N TYR A 112 7.43 19.92 2.51
CA TYR A 112 7.74 18.51 2.75
C TYR A 112 6.49 17.76 3.17
N GLU A 113 6.42 16.48 2.82
CA GLU A 113 5.34 15.57 3.21
C GLU A 113 5.90 14.41 4.06
N MET A 114 5.31 14.18 5.22
CA MET A 114 5.71 13.13 6.14
C MET A 114 4.60 12.10 6.32
N ALA A 115 4.93 10.83 6.15
CA ALA A 115 4.06 9.72 6.52
C ALA A 115 4.23 9.37 8.00
N ILE A 116 3.15 9.23 8.77
CA ILE A 116 3.17 8.62 10.09
C ILE A 116 2.57 7.22 10.00
N LEU A 117 3.41 6.20 10.12
CA LEU A 117 2.99 4.79 10.08
C LEU A 117 2.42 4.37 11.43
N ARG A 118 1.17 3.88 11.42
CA ARG A 118 0.50 3.36 12.62
C ARG A 118 -0.45 2.23 12.29
N SER A 119 -0.59 1.25 13.19
CA SER A 119 -1.70 0.30 13.16
C SER A 119 -2.99 0.93 13.74
N LYS A 120 -4.13 0.55 13.16
CA LYS A 120 -5.45 0.83 13.75
C LYS A 120 -5.87 -0.24 14.75
N ASP A 121 -5.28 -1.42 14.61
CA ASP A 121 -5.69 -2.66 15.30
C ASP A 121 -4.74 -3.06 16.42
N ASP A 122 -3.68 -2.24 16.69
CA ASP A 122 -2.77 -2.49 17.81
C ASP A 122 -3.47 -2.10 19.13
N PRO A 123 -3.67 -3.04 20.07
CA PRO A 123 -4.31 -2.77 21.36
C PRO A 123 -3.44 -1.91 22.27
N THR A 124 -2.12 -1.86 22.04
CA THR A 124 -1.15 -1.11 22.84
C THR A 124 -0.20 -0.27 21.97
N PRO A 125 -0.73 0.68 21.19
CA PRO A 125 0.10 1.44 20.28
C PRO A 125 1.13 2.30 21.03
N PRO A 126 2.35 2.49 20.50
CA PRO A 126 3.40 3.32 21.11
C PRO A 126 2.99 4.77 21.32
N SER A 127 1.96 5.23 20.64
CA SER A 127 1.40 6.58 20.78
C SER A 127 -0.12 6.55 20.81
N ASN A 128 -0.68 7.20 21.80
CA ASN A 128 -2.12 7.40 21.87
C ASN A 128 -2.60 8.43 20.82
N PRO A 129 -3.92 8.50 20.51
CA PRO A 129 -4.46 9.42 19.51
C PRO A 129 -4.15 10.91 19.78
N GLU A 130 -4.00 11.30 21.05
CA GLU A 130 -3.66 12.68 21.41
C GLU A 130 -2.21 13.03 21.03
N ALA A 131 -1.27 12.12 21.31
CA ALA A 131 0.12 12.27 20.90
C ALA A 131 0.26 12.39 19.39
N ILE A 132 -0.44 11.53 18.63
CA ILE A 132 -0.46 11.62 17.17
C ILE A 132 -0.97 12.98 16.69
N ARG A 133 -2.07 13.50 17.28
CA ARG A 133 -2.56 14.85 16.94
C ARG A 133 -1.54 15.95 17.25
N LYS A 134 -0.78 15.82 18.34
CA LYS A 134 0.29 16.78 18.68
C LYS A 134 1.41 16.72 17.65
N PHE A 135 1.82 15.54 17.21
CA PHE A 135 2.83 15.39 16.16
C PHE A 135 2.37 16.01 14.82
N CYS A 136 1.14 15.74 14.40
CA CYS A 136 0.58 16.37 13.20
C CYS A 136 0.61 17.89 13.27
N ARG A 137 0.11 18.48 14.38
CA ARG A 137 0.12 19.95 14.58
C ARG A 137 1.53 20.54 14.59
N ALA A 138 2.48 19.84 15.22
CA ALA A 138 3.87 20.30 15.28
C ALA A 138 4.50 20.29 13.88
N ALA A 139 4.29 19.25 13.10
CA ALA A 139 4.78 19.15 11.74
C ALA A 139 4.16 20.23 10.85
N GLU A 140 2.83 20.38 10.85
CA GLU A 140 2.11 21.40 10.08
C GLU A 140 2.59 22.82 10.41
N LYS A 141 2.82 23.12 11.71
CA LYS A 141 3.37 24.41 12.17
C LYS A 141 4.77 24.69 11.58
N ASN A 142 5.53 23.64 11.28
CA ASN A 142 6.85 23.73 10.67
C ASN A 142 6.84 23.57 9.14
N GLY A 143 5.67 23.66 8.49
CA GLY A 143 5.55 23.58 7.04
C GLY A 143 5.69 22.17 6.48
N VAL A 144 5.43 21.13 7.28
CA VAL A 144 5.46 19.73 6.89
C VAL A 144 4.03 19.18 6.85
N GLY A 145 3.57 18.74 5.69
CA GLY A 145 2.30 18.01 5.53
C GLY A 145 2.40 16.63 6.18
N VAL A 146 1.31 16.16 6.78
CA VAL A 146 1.30 14.86 7.46
C VAL A 146 0.18 13.98 6.95
N GLU A 147 0.52 12.75 6.60
CA GLU A 147 -0.44 11.69 6.30
C GLU A 147 -0.29 10.52 7.26
N LEU A 148 -1.42 10.07 7.86
CA LEU A 148 -1.43 8.87 8.65
C LEU A 148 -1.60 7.67 7.71
N ILE A 149 -0.59 6.80 7.69
CA ILE A 149 -0.57 5.61 6.83
C ILE A 149 -0.62 4.33 7.66
N THR A 150 -0.97 3.26 6.99
CA THR A 150 -1.06 1.91 7.55
C THR A 150 -0.18 0.94 6.75
N ARG A 151 -0.10 -0.31 7.18
CA ARG A 151 0.61 -1.38 6.44
C ARG A 151 0.15 -1.56 4.98
N ASN A 152 -1.04 -1.08 4.62
CA ASN A 152 -1.57 -1.20 3.27
C ASN A 152 -1.03 -0.13 2.31
N ASP A 153 -0.34 0.87 2.83
CA ASP A 153 0.15 2.02 2.06
C ASP A 153 1.64 1.89 1.66
N PHE A 154 2.22 0.69 1.84
CA PHE A 154 3.63 0.38 1.57
C PHE A 154 4.10 0.79 0.16
N ALA A 155 3.29 0.54 -0.86
CA ALA A 155 3.64 0.85 -2.25
C ALA A 155 3.65 2.36 -2.57
N GLN A 156 3.21 3.21 -1.62
CA GLN A 156 3.09 4.66 -1.81
C GLN A 156 4.14 5.44 -1.00
N LEU A 157 5.13 4.77 -0.42
CA LEU A 157 6.14 5.40 0.42
C LEU A 157 6.99 6.43 -0.32
N ASP A 158 7.27 6.21 -1.60
CA ASP A 158 8.04 7.10 -2.48
C ASP A 158 7.39 8.48 -2.74
N ARG A 159 6.17 8.69 -2.22
CA ARG A 159 5.46 9.98 -2.30
C ARG A 159 5.82 10.95 -1.17
N TYR A 160 6.53 10.48 -0.15
CA TYR A 160 6.86 11.27 1.04
C TYR A 160 8.34 11.59 1.07
N ASP A 161 8.68 12.62 1.85
CA ASP A 161 10.07 13.00 2.13
C ASP A 161 10.57 12.37 3.45
N ALA A 162 9.64 11.99 4.33
CA ALA A 162 9.96 11.38 5.62
C ALA A 162 8.94 10.31 6.02
N LEU A 163 9.42 9.32 6.77
CA LEU A 163 8.61 8.29 7.43
C LEU A 163 8.84 8.37 8.94
N PHE A 164 7.77 8.59 9.71
CA PHE A 164 7.76 8.49 11.16
C PHE A 164 7.02 7.22 11.60
N ILE A 165 7.74 6.28 12.20
CA ILE A 165 7.17 5.00 12.61
C ILE A 165 6.59 5.17 14.03
N ARG A 166 5.26 5.07 14.16
CA ARG A 166 4.52 5.09 15.43
C ARG A 166 3.67 3.84 15.57
N ASP A 167 4.30 2.72 15.33
CA ASP A 167 3.78 1.37 15.46
C ASP A 167 4.81 0.49 16.17
N THR A 168 4.40 -0.69 16.61
CA THR A 168 5.32 -1.67 17.21
C THR A 168 6.44 -1.99 16.23
N THR A 169 7.69 -1.91 16.69
CA THR A 169 8.87 -2.15 15.87
C THR A 169 9.51 -3.50 16.21
N GLY A 170 10.11 -4.13 15.21
CA GLY A 170 10.82 -5.40 15.37
C GLY A 170 11.31 -5.93 14.03
N ILE A 171 12.38 -6.70 14.02
CA ILE A 171 13.01 -7.25 12.80
C ILE A 171 12.04 -8.13 12.02
N ASP A 172 11.16 -8.86 12.70
CA ASP A 172 10.12 -9.71 12.08
C ASP A 172 8.80 -8.96 11.83
N HIS A 173 8.72 -7.67 12.17
CA HIS A 173 7.52 -6.89 12.01
C HIS A 173 7.52 -6.17 10.65
N TYR A 174 6.33 -5.84 10.12
CA TYR A 174 6.22 -5.15 8.82
C TYR A 174 6.85 -3.75 8.84
N THR A 175 6.98 -3.09 10.00
CA THR A 175 7.62 -1.79 10.17
C THR A 175 9.08 -1.80 9.73
N TYR A 176 9.82 -2.90 9.95
CA TYR A 176 11.17 -3.07 9.42
C TYR A 176 11.22 -2.97 7.89
N ARG A 177 10.25 -3.58 7.20
CA ARG A 177 10.17 -3.48 5.73
C ARG A 177 9.88 -2.05 5.27
N PHE A 178 9.04 -1.32 6.02
CA PHE A 178 8.75 0.09 5.76
C PHE A 178 10.01 0.95 5.91
N ALA A 179 10.77 0.79 7.02
CA ALA A 179 12.01 1.51 7.24
C ALA A 179 13.02 1.24 6.12
N ARG A 180 13.28 -0.03 5.80
CA ARG A 180 14.22 -0.42 4.72
C ARG A 180 13.79 0.11 3.35
N ARG A 181 12.50 0.10 3.05
CA ARG A 181 12.00 0.68 1.79
C ARG A 181 12.16 2.19 1.79
N ALA A 182 11.80 2.87 2.87
CA ALA A 182 11.93 4.32 3.00
C ALA A 182 13.40 4.75 2.81
N GLU A 183 14.35 4.10 3.48
CA GLU A 183 15.78 4.34 3.28
C GLU A 183 16.21 4.12 1.82
N SER A 184 15.77 3.02 1.20
CA SER A 184 16.16 2.68 -0.18
C SER A 184 15.69 3.70 -1.22
N VAL A 185 14.65 4.46 -0.93
CA VAL A 185 14.13 5.54 -1.79
C VAL A 185 14.48 6.94 -1.28
N GLY A 186 15.33 7.02 -0.24
CA GLY A 186 15.93 8.28 0.23
C GLY A 186 15.06 9.09 1.20
N LEU A 187 14.04 8.49 1.83
CA LEU A 187 13.25 9.15 2.87
C LEU A 187 14.06 9.26 4.17
N ALA A 188 13.84 10.37 4.89
CA ALA A 188 14.25 10.44 6.29
C ALA A 188 13.38 9.52 7.15
N VAL A 189 13.99 8.61 7.93
CA VAL A 189 13.25 7.68 8.80
C VAL A 189 13.42 8.09 10.25
N ILE A 190 12.33 8.15 11.01
CA ILE A 190 12.30 8.47 12.43
C ILE A 190 11.71 7.27 13.18
N ASP A 191 12.35 6.89 14.28
CA ASP A 191 12.09 5.67 15.04
C ASP A 191 12.38 4.40 14.20
N ASP A 192 13.53 4.41 13.55
CA ASP A 192 14.05 3.27 12.79
C ASP A 192 14.24 2.05 13.71
N PRO A 193 13.85 0.85 13.28
CA PRO A 193 14.07 -0.40 14.02
C PRO A 193 15.51 -0.97 13.94
N LEU A 194 16.47 -0.25 13.35
CA LEU A 194 17.88 -0.62 13.27
C LEU A 194 18.63 -0.30 14.56
#